data_3b6ec76ed036a8319904c1200d7c193d
#
_entry.id   3b6ec76ed036a8319904c1200d7c193d
#
_cell.length_a   1.000
_cell.length_b   1.000
_cell.length_c   1.000
_cell.angle_alpha   90.00
_cell.angle_beta   90.00
_cell.angle_gamma   90.00
#
_symmetry.space_group_name_H-M   'P 1'
#
loop_
_entity.id
_entity.type
_entity.pdbx_description
1 polymer ?
#
loop_
_entity_poly.entity_id
_entity_poly.type
_entity_poly.pdbx_seq_one_letter_code
_entity_poly.pdbx_strand_id
1 'polypeptide(L)'
;MIYDFLFPTKSNTTKVSLLLLAVRIIFGILLMNHGIQKWSSFQELSTVFPDPLGIGSPLSLGLAIFGELVCSMAFIVGFLYRLAMIPMIFTMIVAFFVVHANDVFAVKELAFIYLVVFILMYIAGPGKFSIDHIICLLYTSP
;
A
#
# COMPACT_ATOMS: atom_id res chain seq x y z
N MET A 1 -4.61 34.21 -14.57
CA MET A 1 -5.69 33.26 -14.21
C MET A 1 -5.78 32.07 -15.16
N ILE A 2 -5.99 32.28 -16.49
CA ILE A 2 -6.02 31.16 -17.46
C ILE A 2 -4.64 30.51 -17.60
N TYR A 3 -3.56 31.29 -17.59
CA TYR A 3 -2.19 30.77 -17.62
C TYR A 3 -1.85 29.92 -16.41
N ASP A 4 -2.25 30.32 -15.20
CA ASP A 4 -2.01 29.56 -13.97
C ASP A 4 -2.83 28.26 -13.93
N PHE A 5 -3.97 28.22 -14.61
CA PHE A 5 -4.76 27.02 -14.76
C PHE A 5 -4.14 26.03 -15.75
N LEU A 6 -3.65 26.55 -16.90
CA LEU A 6 -3.05 25.72 -17.97
C LEU A 6 -1.60 25.32 -17.67
N PHE A 7 -0.87 26.16 -16.95
CA PHE A 7 0.56 25.95 -16.63
C PHE A 7 0.82 26.17 -15.14
N PRO A 8 0.33 25.27 -14.26
CA PRO A 8 0.52 25.42 -12.82
C PRO A 8 2.00 25.24 -12.46
N THR A 9 2.68 26.33 -12.19
CA THR A 9 4.11 26.35 -11.81
C THR A 9 4.35 26.28 -10.31
N LYS A 10 3.31 26.55 -9.49
CA LYS A 10 3.41 26.56 -8.04
C LYS A 10 2.76 25.31 -7.44
N SER A 11 3.57 24.44 -6.84
CA SER A 11 3.07 23.33 -6.03
C SER A 11 2.54 23.85 -4.70
N ASN A 12 1.26 23.65 -4.45
CA ASN A 12 0.65 23.92 -3.13
C ASN A 12 0.85 22.70 -2.23
N THR A 13 1.68 22.82 -1.22
CA THR A 13 2.01 21.71 -0.28
C THR A 13 0.78 21.13 0.42
N THR A 14 -0.22 21.95 0.72
CA THR A 14 -1.48 21.49 1.32
C THR A 14 -2.32 20.67 0.33
N LYS A 15 -2.44 21.12 -0.92
CA LYS A 15 -3.14 20.36 -1.97
C LYS A 15 -2.47 19.02 -2.25
N VAL A 16 -1.14 18.99 -2.31
CA VAL A 16 -0.38 17.74 -2.47
C VAL A 16 -0.61 16.82 -1.28
N SER A 17 -0.58 17.34 -0.06
CA SER A 17 -0.83 16.54 1.15
C SER A 17 -2.25 15.98 1.21
N LEU A 18 -3.25 16.73 0.74
CA LEU A 18 -4.63 16.23 0.60
C LEU A 18 -4.73 15.12 -0.45
N LEU A 19 -4.03 15.27 -1.57
CA LEU A 19 -3.97 14.23 -2.60
C LEU A 19 -3.34 12.95 -2.07
N LEU A 20 -2.21 13.07 -1.35
CA LEU A 20 -1.55 11.93 -0.73
C LEU A 20 -2.46 11.24 0.30
N LEU A 21 -3.19 12.02 1.10
CA LEU A 21 -4.19 11.48 2.04
C LEU A 21 -5.28 10.71 1.29
N ALA A 22 -5.83 11.28 0.22
CA ALA A 22 -6.87 10.62 -0.58
C ALA A 22 -6.36 9.29 -1.17
N VAL A 23 -5.16 9.27 -1.73
CA VAL A 23 -4.55 8.03 -2.27
C VAL A 23 -4.34 7.00 -1.18
N ARG A 24 -3.86 7.40 0.01
CA ARG A 24 -3.71 6.50 1.16
C ARG A 24 -5.03 5.87 1.58
N ILE A 25 -6.09 6.66 1.67
CA ILE A 25 -7.42 6.16 2.06
C ILE A 25 -7.95 5.21 0.99
N ILE A 26 -7.96 5.61 -0.27
CA ILE A 26 -8.53 4.80 -1.35
C ILE A 26 -7.77 3.48 -1.53
N PHE A 27 -6.48 3.55 -1.80
CA PHE A 27 -5.68 2.35 -2.07
C PHE A 27 -5.46 1.50 -0.82
N GLY A 28 -5.37 2.13 0.35
CA GLY A 28 -5.28 1.41 1.61
C GLY A 28 -6.55 0.61 1.92
N ILE A 29 -7.73 1.19 1.75
CA ILE A 29 -9.01 0.49 1.94
C ILE A 29 -9.19 -0.63 0.92
N LEU A 30 -8.86 -0.40 -0.34
CA LEU A 30 -8.95 -1.43 -1.37
C LEU A 30 -8.05 -2.62 -1.05
N LEU A 31 -6.80 -2.38 -0.67
CA LEU A 31 -5.88 -3.45 -0.30
C LEU A 31 -6.30 -4.13 1.01
N MET A 32 -6.72 -3.37 2.00
CA MET A 32 -7.24 -3.89 3.27
C MET A 32 -8.42 -4.85 3.05
N ASN A 33 -9.31 -4.54 2.11
CA ASN A 33 -10.42 -5.41 1.77
C ASN A 33 -9.95 -6.78 1.26
N HIS A 34 -8.88 -6.83 0.45
CA HIS A 34 -8.27 -8.10 0.03
C HIS A 34 -7.70 -8.89 1.23
N GLY A 35 -7.08 -8.20 2.18
CA GLY A 35 -6.59 -8.82 3.41
C GLY A 35 -7.71 -9.37 4.30
N ILE A 36 -8.83 -8.64 4.42
CA ILE A 36 -10.02 -9.08 5.17
C ILE A 36 -10.62 -10.34 4.55
N GLN A 37 -10.76 -10.38 3.21
CA GLN A 37 -11.26 -11.56 2.51
C GLN A 37 -10.39 -12.79 2.77
N LYS A 38 -9.07 -12.65 2.69
CA LYS A 38 -8.13 -13.73 3.02
C LYS A 38 -8.23 -14.17 4.48
N TRP A 39 -8.37 -13.23 5.39
CA TRP A 39 -8.54 -13.51 6.81
C TRP A 39 -9.83 -14.30 7.10
N SER A 40 -10.94 -13.88 6.52
CA SER A 40 -12.24 -14.57 6.73
C SER A 40 -12.27 -15.98 6.15
N SER A 41 -11.51 -16.23 5.08
CA SER A 41 -11.40 -17.54 4.44
C SER A 41 -10.10 -18.29 4.80
N PHE A 42 -9.48 -17.95 5.92
CA PHE A 42 -8.14 -18.47 6.26
C PHE A 42 -8.08 -20.00 6.29
N GLN A 43 -9.08 -20.67 6.89
CA GLN A 43 -9.08 -22.12 7.01
C GLN A 43 -9.14 -22.83 5.66
N GLU A 44 -9.94 -22.32 4.74
CA GLU A 44 -10.06 -22.87 3.38
C GLU A 44 -8.80 -22.59 2.56
N LEU A 45 -8.29 -21.36 2.62
CA LEU A 45 -7.15 -20.94 1.85
C LEU A 45 -5.82 -21.50 2.35
N SER A 46 -5.68 -21.79 3.64
CA SER A 46 -4.43 -22.20 4.25
C SER A 46 -3.82 -23.49 3.68
N THR A 47 -4.63 -24.32 3.05
CA THR A 47 -4.18 -25.59 2.41
C THR A 47 -3.84 -25.45 0.94
N VAL A 48 -4.38 -24.42 0.26
CA VAL A 48 -4.29 -24.24 -1.19
C VAL A 48 -3.60 -22.95 -1.62
N PHE A 49 -3.26 -22.09 -0.66
CA PHE A 49 -2.64 -20.79 -0.97
C PHE A 49 -1.26 -20.99 -1.59
N PRO A 50 -0.89 -20.19 -2.60
CA PRO A 50 0.44 -20.24 -3.19
C PRO A 50 1.54 -20.06 -2.16
N ASP A 51 2.59 -20.88 -2.25
CA ASP A 51 3.77 -20.81 -1.40
C ASP A 51 5.01 -20.43 -2.20
N PRO A 52 5.14 -19.16 -2.62
CA PRO A 52 6.22 -18.72 -3.48
C PRO A 52 7.59 -18.73 -2.80
N LEU A 53 7.63 -18.72 -1.47
CA LEU A 53 8.87 -18.68 -0.68
C LEU A 53 9.28 -20.04 -0.13
N GLY A 54 8.47 -21.09 -0.30
CA GLY A 54 8.73 -22.41 0.22
C GLY A 54 8.68 -22.53 1.75
N ILE A 55 7.88 -21.69 2.40
CA ILE A 55 7.74 -21.63 3.87
C ILE A 55 6.46 -22.30 4.38
N GLY A 56 5.65 -22.81 3.50
CA GLY A 56 4.35 -23.41 3.78
C GLY A 56 3.17 -22.46 3.45
N SER A 57 2.09 -23.03 2.92
CA SER A 57 0.90 -22.27 2.53
C SER A 57 0.27 -21.48 3.68
N PRO A 58 0.14 -22.02 4.92
CA PRO A 58 -0.44 -21.24 6.02
C PRO A 58 0.38 -20.01 6.39
N LEU A 59 1.71 -20.15 6.41
CA LEU A 59 2.60 -19.03 6.75
C LEU A 59 2.64 -17.99 5.63
N SER A 60 2.69 -18.45 4.37
CA SER A 60 2.62 -17.57 3.19
C SER A 60 1.31 -16.77 3.18
N LEU A 61 0.19 -17.41 3.47
CA LEU A 61 -1.12 -16.75 3.61
C LEU A 61 -1.11 -15.74 4.77
N GLY A 62 -0.57 -16.10 5.91
CA GLY A 62 -0.44 -15.21 7.08
C GLY A 62 0.38 -13.95 6.78
N LEU A 63 1.51 -14.09 6.06
CA LEU A 63 2.32 -12.95 5.64
C LEU A 63 1.60 -12.06 4.62
N ALA A 64 0.84 -12.64 3.69
CA ALA A 64 0.01 -11.88 2.76
C ALA A 64 -1.07 -11.09 3.51
N ILE A 65 -1.75 -11.69 4.46
CA ILE A 65 -2.75 -11.01 5.31
C ILE A 65 -2.09 -9.88 6.10
N PHE A 66 -0.94 -10.11 6.68
CA PHE A 66 -0.20 -9.06 7.40
C PHE A 66 0.10 -7.86 6.50
N GLY A 67 0.64 -8.08 5.29
CA GLY A 67 0.94 -7.02 4.35
C GLY A 67 -0.30 -6.29 3.83
N GLU A 68 -1.39 -7.01 3.59
CA GLU A 68 -2.61 -6.46 2.99
C GLU A 68 -3.60 -5.89 4.02
N LEU A 69 -3.62 -6.38 5.24
CA LEU A 69 -4.55 -5.93 6.29
C LEU A 69 -3.87 -5.01 7.29
N VAL A 70 -2.86 -5.50 8.01
CA VAL A 70 -2.23 -4.74 9.11
C VAL A 70 -1.41 -3.56 8.56
N CYS A 71 -0.58 -3.80 7.56
CA CYS A 71 0.23 -2.73 6.96
C CYS A 71 -0.62 -1.70 6.22
N SER A 72 -1.75 -2.11 5.63
CA SER A 72 -2.69 -1.17 5.02
C SER A 72 -3.34 -0.23 6.04
N MET A 73 -3.69 -0.70 7.23
CA MET A 73 -4.18 0.17 8.30
C MET A 73 -3.14 1.22 8.69
N ALA A 74 -1.89 0.80 8.88
CA ALA A 74 -0.79 1.71 9.18
C ALA A 74 -0.55 2.72 8.04
N PHE A 75 -0.63 2.28 6.80
CA PHE A 75 -0.54 3.12 5.60
C PHE A 75 -1.66 4.17 5.54
N ILE A 76 -2.91 3.79 5.81
CA ILE A 76 -4.07 4.71 5.79
C ILE A 76 -3.86 5.85 6.78
N VAL A 77 -3.51 5.54 8.02
CA VAL A 77 -3.33 6.56 9.07
C VAL A 77 -1.98 7.28 8.98
N GLY A 78 -1.04 6.73 8.21
CA GLY A 78 0.32 7.27 8.08
C GLY A 78 1.16 7.08 9.32
N PHE A 79 1.07 5.92 9.96
CA PHE A 79 1.87 5.53 11.12
C PHE A 79 2.93 4.50 10.71
N LEU A 80 4.18 4.74 11.10
CA LEU A 80 5.34 3.97 10.63
C LEU A 80 5.27 3.74 9.11
N TYR A 81 4.94 4.79 8.40
CA TYR A 81 4.49 4.77 7.02
C TYR A 81 5.42 4.00 6.08
N ARG A 82 6.72 4.35 6.07
CA ARG A 82 7.70 3.69 5.19
C ARG A 82 7.94 2.24 5.59
N LEU A 83 7.94 1.95 6.89
CA LEU A 83 8.10 0.59 7.38
C LEU A 83 6.91 -0.30 6.98
N ALA A 84 5.67 0.22 7.11
CA ALA A 84 4.46 -0.49 6.69
C ALA A 84 4.41 -0.76 5.18
N MET A 85 4.94 0.15 4.38
CA MET A 85 4.96 -0.01 2.92
C MET A 85 5.91 -1.10 2.43
N ILE A 86 6.95 -1.44 3.17
CA ILE A 86 7.91 -2.50 2.77
C ILE A 86 7.20 -3.84 2.57
N PRO A 87 6.43 -4.39 3.54
CA PRO A 87 5.67 -5.62 3.31
C PRO A 87 4.60 -5.47 2.22
N MET A 88 3.95 -4.31 2.12
CA MET A 88 2.93 -4.05 1.09
C MET A 88 3.54 -4.14 -0.31
N ILE A 89 4.66 -3.45 -0.55
CA ILE A 89 5.37 -3.48 -1.84
C ILE A 89 5.89 -4.88 -2.13
N PHE A 90 6.49 -5.54 -1.14
CA PHE A 90 6.99 -6.90 -1.29
C PHE A 90 5.88 -7.89 -1.68
N THR A 91 4.72 -7.81 -1.03
CA THR A 91 3.56 -8.64 -1.36
C THR A 91 3.12 -8.45 -2.81
N MET A 92 3.10 -7.20 -3.30
CA MET A 92 2.73 -6.91 -4.69
C MET A 92 3.79 -7.38 -5.70
N ILE A 93 5.08 -7.28 -5.36
CA ILE A 93 6.15 -7.84 -6.18
C ILE A 93 5.99 -9.35 -6.31
N VAL A 94 5.78 -10.05 -5.22
CA VAL A 94 5.58 -11.51 -5.22
C VAL A 94 4.31 -11.88 -5.99
N ALA A 95 3.22 -11.17 -5.78
CA ALA A 95 1.98 -11.40 -6.53
C ALA A 95 2.17 -11.24 -8.04
N PHE A 96 2.82 -10.17 -8.47
CA PHE A 96 2.98 -9.86 -9.89
C PHE A 96 4.02 -10.77 -10.58
N PHE A 97 5.22 -10.90 -9.99
CA PHE A 97 6.35 -11.56 -10.66
C PHE A 97 6.46 -13.06 -10.38
N VAL A 98 5.86 -13.55 -9.30
CA VAL A 98 5.98 -14.95 -8.89
C VAL A 98 4.64 -15.68 -9.01
N VAL A 99 3.61 -15.25 -8.30
CA VAL A 99 2.32 -15.95 -8.25
C VAL A 99 1.64 -15.91 -9.63
N HIS A 100 1.59 -14.74 -10.25
CA HIS A 100 0.95 -14.51 -11.55
C HIS A 100 1.96 -14.38 -12.71
N ALA A 101 3.18 -14.94 -12.56
CA ALA A 101 4.24 -14.79 -13.56
C ALA A 101 3.81 -15.23 -14.97
N ASN A 102 3.11 -16.35 -15.05
CA ASN A 102 2.68 -16.96 -16.31
C ASN A 102 1.28 -16.55 -16.76
N ASP A 103 0.60 -15.73 -15.99
CA ASP A 103 -0.74 -15.25 -16.31
C ASP A 103 -0.69 -14.11 -17.33
N VAL A 104 -1.77 -13.95 -18.10
CA VAL A 104 -1.93 -12.78 -18.97
C VAL A 104 -1.98 -11.50 -18.15
N PHE A 105 -1.53 -10.39 -18.74
CA PHE A 105 -1.45 -9.10 -18.02
C PHE A 105 -2.78 -8.69 -17.37
N ALA A 106 -3.91 -8.95 -18.00
CA ALA A 106 -5.25 -8.63 -17.46
C ALA A 106 -5.51 -9.24 -16.07
N VAL A 107 -4.93 -10.41 -15.77
CA VAL A 107 -5.08 -11.08 -14.46
C VAL A 107 -4.22 -10.43 -13.39
N LYS A 108 -3.00 -10.01 -13.74
CA LYS A 108 -2.04 -9.41 -12.81
C LYS A 108 -2.01 -7.88 -12.81
N GLU A 109 -2.88 -7.25 -13.61
CA GLU A 109 -2.95 -5.78 -13.75
C GLU A 109 -3.19 -5.09 -12.40
N LEU A 110 -4.07 -5.65 -11.56
CA LEU A 110 -4.37 -5.08 -10.25
C LEU A 110 -3.12 -5.06 -9.34
N ALA A 111 -2.37 -6.15 -9.30
CA ALA A 111 -1.10 -6.20 -8.55
C ALA A 111 -0.09 -5.19 -9.08
N PHE A 112 -0.04 -5.00 -10.40
CA PHE A 112 0.80 -3.99 -11.05
C PHE A 112 0.40 -2.57 -10.64
N ILE A 113 -0.89 -2.25 -10.66
CA ILE A 113 -1.40 -0.92 -10.25
C ILE A 113 -1.03 -0.64 -8.80
N TYR A 114 -1.28 -1.57 -7.88
CA TYR A 114 -0.89 -1.43 -6.48
C TYR A 114 0.62 -1.24 -6.32
N LEU A 115 1.42 -2.04 -7.03
CA LEU A 115 2.88 -1.94 -6.96
C LEU A 115 3.37 -0.56 -7.38
N VAL A 116 2.91 -0.05 -8.51
CA VAL A 116 3.28 1.29 -9.02
C VAL A 116 2.86 2.38 -8.05
N VAL A 117 1.61 2.36 -7.58
CA VAL A 117 1.09 3.36 -6.65
C VAL A 117 1.89 3.35 -5.34
N PHE A 118 2.18 2.18 -4.77
CA PHE A 118 2.91 2.09 -3.51
C PHE A 118 4.37 2.52 -3.65
N ILE A 119 5.04 2.21 -4.76
CA ILE A 119 6.39 2.72 -5.01
C ILE A 119 6.40 4.25 -5.10
N LEU A 120 5.47 4.84 -5.84
CA LEU A 120 5.34 6.29 -5.95
C LEU A 120 5.02 6.94 -4.61
N MET A 121 4.12 6.32 -3.84
CA MET A 121 3.76 6.78 -2.50
C MET A 121 4.91 6.64 -1.49
N TYR A 122 5.72 5.59 -1.61
CA TYR A 122 6.92 5.42 -0.78
C TYR A 122 7.91 6.56 -1.01
N ILE A 123 8.10 6.95 -2.26
CA ILE A 123 8.99 8.08 -2.64
C ILE A 123 8.40 9.41 -2.17
N ALA A 124 7.10 9.63 -2.36
CA ALA A 124 6.42 10.89 -2.02
C ALA A 124 6.33 11.13 -0.51
N GLY A 125 6.21 10.06 0.28
CA GLY A 125 6.00 10.14 1.73
C GLY A 125 4.53 10.30 2.12
N PRO A 126 4.22 10.37 3.44
CA PRO A 126 2.84 10.33 3.93
C PRO A 126 2.07 11.64 3.79
N GLY A 127 2.75 12.78 3.60
CA GLY A 127 2.16 14.11 3.61
C GLY A 127 1.92 14.66 5.02
N LYS A 128 1.37 15.87 5.10
CA LYS A 128 1.12 16.55 6.38
C LYS A 128 0.03 15.90 7.23
N PHE A 129 -0.93 15.24 6.59
CA PHE A 129 -2.06 14.60 7.26
C PHE A 129 -1.75 13.15 7.60
N SER A 130 -0.77 12.93 8.48
CA SER A 130 -0.31 11.62 8.90
C SER A 130 0.10 11.64 10.38
N ILE A 131 0.01 10.47 11.03
CA ILE A 131 0.47 10.31 12.41
C ILE A 131 1.98 10.56 12.51
N ASP A 132 2.75 10.08 11.55
CA ASP A 132 4.21 10.30 11.51
C ASP A 132 4.56 11.78 11.48
N HIS A 133 3.79 12.59 10.75
CA HIS A 133 4.00 14.03 10.72
C HIS A 133 3.70 14.69 12.08
N ILE A 134 2.62 14.28 12.74
CA ILE A 134 2.28 14.76 14.10
C ILE A 134 3.38 14.40 15.09
N ILE A 135 3.88 13.15 15.06
CA ILE A 135 4.98 12.71 15.92
C ILE A 135 6.23 13.55 15.63
N CYS A 136 6.57 13.77 14.36
CA CYS A 136 7.70 14.61 13.97
C CYS A 136 7.59 16.03 14.55
N LEU A 137 6.42 16.65 14.48
CA LEU A 137 6.18 17.98 15.06
C LEU A 137 6.34 18.00 16.59
N LEU A 138 5.89 16.95 17.28
CA LEU A 138 6.04 16.84 18.73
C LEU A 138 7.50 16.71 19.18
N TYR A 139 8.32 16.01 18.39
CA TYR A 139 9.74 15.82 18.69
C TYR A 139 10.61 17.02 18.27
N THR A 140 10.19 17.80 17.31
CA THR A 140 10.96 18.95 16.79
C THR A 140 10.47 20.29 17.36
N SER A 141 9.39 20.30 18.13
CA SER A 141 8.93 21.50 18.84
C SER A 141 9.85 21.80 20.01
N PRO A 142 10.38 23.05 20.14
CA PRO A 142 11.22 23.45 21.26
C PRO A 142 10.46 23.49 22.59
#